data_a6d5e78f29cab789e1b35028f29dd47c
#
_entry.id   a6d5e78f29cab789e1b35028f29dd47c
#
_cell.length_a   1.000
_cell.length_b   1.000
_cell.length_c   1.000
_cell.angle_alpha   90.00
_cell.angle_beta   90.00
_cell.angle_gamma   90.00
#
_symmetry.space_group_name_H-M   'P 1'
#
loop_
_entity.id
_entity.type
_entity.pdbx_description
1 polymer ?
#
loop_
_entity_poly.entity_id
_entity_poly.type
_entity_poly.pdbx_seq_one_letter_code
_entity_poly.pdbx_strand_id
1 'polypeptide(L)'
;MGHREELIERSIPFLREVKDMTPGADMERWLNKKYGENSDLYKDLSRLIKIGLEEGWAANIEISGPNYRRSKILEPTPETFHFSITAVYMNSKDPRAFEHDDNDDVLRGDYHGHPYGELNMVVPLDKGAQLKGLQGWQGPGWTCA
;
A
#
# COMPACT_ATOMS: atom_id res chain seq x y z
N MET A 1 -7.57 -7.51 21.46
CA MET A 1 -7.18 -6.49 20.47
C MET A 1 -7.57 -6.95 19.08
N GLY A 2 -8.14 -6.07 18.28
CA GLY A 2 -8.51 -6.42 16.92
C GLY A 2 -7.33 -6.39 15.95
N HIS A 3 -7.51 -6.98 14.79
CA HIS A 3 -6.43 -7.04 13.79
C HIS A 3 -6.07 -5.66 13.24
N ARG A 4 -7.04 -4.74 13.13
CA ARG A 4 -6.78 -3.37 12.70
C ARG A 4 -5.84 -2.67 13.70
N GLU A 5 -6.11 -2.78 14.98
CA GLU A 5 -5.28 -2.20 16.03
C GLU A 5 -3.89 -2.85 16.06
N GLU A 6 -3.82 -4.16 15.80
CA GLU A 6 -2.55 -4.86 15.72
C GLU A 6 -1.69 -4.34 14.56
N LEU A 7 -2.32 -4.08 13.38
CA LEU A 7 -1.62 -3.50 12.24
C LEU A 7 -1.06 -2.12 12.58
N ILE A 8 -1.87 -1.28 13.24
CA ILE A 8 -1.45 0.06 13.66
C ILE A 8 -0.27 -0.03 14.61
N GLU A 9 -0.37 -0.84 15.65
CA GLU A 9 0.72 -0.99 16.63
C GLU A 9 1.99 -1.55 16.01
N ARG A 10 1.86 -2.53 15.11
CA ARG A 10 3.02 -3.11 14.43
C ARG A 10 3.71 -2.09 13.52
N SER A 11 2.95 -1.12 13.00
CA SER A 11 3.49 -0.09 12.11
C SER A 11 4.26 1.01 12.83
N ILE A 12 3.95 1.29 14.09
CA ILE A 12 4.54 2.44 14.82
C ILE A 12 6.08 2.44 14.83
N PRO A 13 6.76 1.33 15.21
CA PRO A 13 8.23 1.33 15.18
C PRO A 13 8.81 1.58 13.78
N PHE A 14 8.15 1.08 12.74
CA PHE A 14 8.53 1.33 11.37
C PHE A 14 8.38 2.80 11.01
N LEU A 15 7.25 3.43 11.37
CA LEU A 15 7.02 4.84 11.10
C LEU A 15 8.05 5.71 11.82
N ARG A 16 8.42 5.35 13.04
CA ARG A 16 9.48 6.06 13.77
C ARG A 16 10.81 5.99 13.04
N GLU A 17 11.12 4.86 12.44
CA GLU A 17 12.38 4.68 11.71
C GLU A 17 12.44 5.52 10.45
N VAL A 18 11.32 5.63 9.74
CA VAL A 18 11.30 6.29 8.43
C VAL A 18 10.87 7.76 8.47
N LYS A 19 10.49 8.28 9.63
CA LYS A 19 9.89 9.62 9.75
C LYS A 19 10.76 10.76 9.22
N ASP A 20 12.08 10.60 9.26
CA ASP A 20 13.01 11.63 8.78
C ASP A 20 13.62 11.31 7.42
N MET A 21 13.16 10.25 6.77
CA MET A 21 13.65 9.87 5.44
C MET A 21 12.81 10.57 4.36
N THR A 22 13.44 10.83 3.23
CA THR A 22 12.78 11.45 2.09
C THR A 22 12.37 10.37 1.09
N PRO A 23 11.08 10.26 0.77
CA PRO A 23 10.62 9.32 -0.26
C PRO A 23 11.28 9.60 -1.61
N GLY A 24 11.73 8.54 -2.26
CA GLY A 24 12.42 8.63 -3.54
C GLY A 24 13.04 7.29 -3.89
N ALA A 25 13.80 7.26 -4.99
CA ALA A 25 14.40 6.03 -5.50
C ALA A 25 15.33 5.35 -4.49
N ASP A 26 16.12 6.14 -3.76
CA ASP A 26 17.05 5.59 -2.77
C ASP A 26 16.29 4.95 -1.60
N MET A 27 15.23 5.58 -1.13
CA MET A 27 14.41 5.03 -0.06
C MET A 27 13.67 3.78 -0.52
N GLU A 28 13.20 3.77 -1.75
CA GLU A 28 12.54 2.59 -2.31
C GLU A 28 13.49 1.38 -2.30
N ARG A 29 14.74 1.56 -2.71
CA ARG A 29 15.75 0.51 -2.66
C ARG A 29 16.04 0.06 -1.23
N TRP A 30 16.17 1.01 -0.31
CA TRP A 30 16.43 0.73 1.10
C TRP A 30 15.30 -0.09 1.72
N LEU A 31 14.04 0.31 1.46
CA LEU A 31 12.87 -0.41 1.97
C LEU A 31 12.82 -1.85 1.46
N ASN A 32 13.08 -2.05 0.18
CA ASN A 32 13.06 -3.39 -0.40
C ASN A 32 14.20 -4.27 0.09
N LYS A 33 15.34 -3.66 0.43
CA LYS A 33 16.46 -4.39 0.98
C LYS A 33 16.21 -4.79 2.44
N LYS A 34 15.72 -3.87 3.26
CA LYS A 34 15.55 -4.10 4.70
C LYS A 34 14.23 -4.77 5.05
N TYR A 35 13.15 -4.38 4.37
CA TYR A 35 11.78 -4.79 4.69
C TYR A 35 11.08 -5.46 3.51
N GLY A 36 11.81 -6.09 2.62
CA GLY A 36 11.24 -6.82 1.51
C GLY A 36 10.40 -8.02 1.95
N GLU A 37 9.91 -8.79 1.00
CA GLU A 37 8.91 -9.84 1.24
C GLU A 37 9.32 -10.92 2.26
N ASN A 38 10.62 -11.07 2.51
CA ASN A 38 11.12 -12.08 3.46
C ASN A 38 11.32 -11.51 4.87
N SER A 39 11.10 -10.21 5.07
CA SER A 39 11.24 -9.60 6.39
C SER A 39 10.03 -9.90 7.27
N ASP A 40 10.25 -9.90 8.59
CA ASP A 40 9.16 -10.12 9.55
C ASP A 40 8.12 -9.01 9.46
N LEU A 41 8.56 -7.75 9.29
CA LEU A 41 7.62 -6.63 9.16
C LEU A 41 6.71 -6.82 7.97
N TYR A 42 7.26 -7.10 6.80
CA TYR A 42 6.47 -7.29 5.59
C TYR A 42 5.47 -8.44 5.75
N LYS A 43 5.94 -9.57 6.29
CA LYS A 43 5.08 -10.73 6.50
C LYS A 43 3.92 -10.44 7.44
N ASP A 44 4.18 -9.74 8.55
CA ASP A 44 3.15 -9.39 9.53
C ASP A 44 2.13 -8.42 8.94
N LEU A 45 2.59 -7.34 8.31
CA LEU A 45 1.70 -6.35 7.74
C LEU A 45 0.90 -6.93 6.56
N SER A 46 1.53 -7.77 5.75
CA SER A 46 0.86 -8.46 4.64
C SER A 46 -0.27 -9.36 5.15
N ARG A 47 0.00 -10.14 6.18
CA ARG A 47 -1.01 -10.99 6.81
C ARG A 47 -2.18 -10.17 7.34
N LEU A 48 -1.88 -9.10 8.07
CA LEU A 48 -2.90 -8.26 8.70
C LEU A 48 -3.76 -7.53 7.68
N ILE A 49 -3.17 -7.02 6.60
CA ILE A 49 -3.97 -6.32 5.59
C ILE A 49 -4.88 -7.29 4.82
N LYS A 50 -4.43 -8.51 4.57
CA LYS A 50 -5.29 -9.53 3.95
C LYS A 50 -6.46 -9.89 4.86
N ILE A 51 -6.22 -10.03 6.16
CA ILE A 51 -7.27 -10.23 7.16
C ILE A 51 -8.24 -9.05 7.12
N GLY A 52 -7.74 -7.82 7.01
CA GLY A 52 -8.56 -6.62 6.94
C GLY A 52 -9.50 -6.60 5.75
N LEU A 53 -9.06 -7.10 4.60
CA LEU A 53 -9.93 -7.23 3.43
C LEU A 53 -11.08 -8.20 3.73
N GLU A 54 -10.79 -9.32 4.37
CA GLU A 54 -11.80 -10.32 4.70
C GLU A 54 -12.76 -9.83 5.79
N GLU A 55 -12.25 -9.13 6.79
CA GLU A 55 -13.05 -8.59 7.89
C GLU A 55 -13.80 -7.32 7.53
N GLY A 56 -13.46 -6.68 6.41
CA GLY A 56 -14.17 -5.52 5.89
C GLY A 56 -13.73 -4.17 6.42
N TRP A 57 -12.60 -4.08 7.14
CA TRP A 57 -12.11 -2.79 7.61
C TRP A 57 -10.99 -2.21 6.72
N ALA A 58 -10.47 -2.98 5.78
CA ALA A 58 -9.44 -2.50 4.86
C ALA A 58 -10.00 -2.40 3.45
N ALA A 59 -9.80 -1.22 2.82
CA ALA A 59 -10.18 -0.98 1.43
C ALA A 59 -11.66 -1.30 1.18
N ASN A 60 -12.55 -0.75 2.03
CA ASN A 60 -13.96 -1.09 2.02
C ASN A 60 -14.85 -0.05 1.33
N ILE A 61 -14.28 1.05 0.80
CA ILE A 61 -15.02 2.10 0.13
C ILE A 61 -14.74 2.05 -1.37
N GLU A 62 -15.76 1.78 -2.17
CA GLU A 62 -15.61 1.75 -3.62
C GLU A 62 -15.36 3.15 -4.17
N ILE A 63 -14.35 3.27 -5.04
CA ILE A 63 -14.02 4.53 -5.70
C ILE A 63 -14.53 4.51 -7.14
N SER A 64 -14.25 3.41 -7.87
CA SER A 64 -14.71 3.21 -9.24
C SER A 64 -15.22 1.78 -9.38
N GLY A 65 -16.21 1.42 -8.54
CA GLY A 65 -16.73 0.08 -8.49
C GLY A 65 -15.94 -0.82 -7.54
N PRO A 66 -16.30 -2.11 -7.47
CA PRO A 66 -15.75 -3.03 -6.47
C PRO A 66 -14.28 -3.38 -6.67
N ASN A 67 -13.71 -3.07 -7.83
CA ASN A 67 -12.33 -3.42 -8.16
C ASN A 67 -11.33 -2.29 -7.92
N TYR A 68 -11.79 -1.15 -7.43
CA TYR A 68 -10.94 -0.05 -6.97
C TYR A 68 -11.55 0.51 -5.69
N ARG A 69 -11.01 0.09 -4.55
CA ARG A 69 -11.55 0.45 -3.24
C ARG A 69 -10.44 0.96 -2.35
N ARG A 70 -10.80 1.81 -1.39
CA ARG A 70 -9.84 2.28 -0.40
C ARG A 70 -10.54 2.59 0.92
N SER A 71 -9.75 2.68 1.98
CA SER A 71 -10.21 3.20 3.27
C SER A 71 -9.01 3.71 4.05
N LYS A 72 -9.24 4.74 4.85
CA LYS A 72 -8.22 5.23 5.75
C LYS A 72 -8.24 4.38 7.02
N ILE A 73 -7.10 3.79 7.34
CA ILE A 73 -6.94 2.96 8.54
C ILE A 73 -6.53 3.81 9.72
N LEU A 74 -5.71 4.84 9.49
CA LEU A 74 -5.14 5.65 10.56
C LEU A 74 -5.02 7.10 10.11
N GLU A 75 -5.59 8.02 10.91
CA GLU A 75 -5.42 9.45 10.72
C GLU A 75 -4.06 9.90 11.23
N PRO A 76 -3.47 10.97 10.68
CA PRO A 76 -2.21 11.51 11.19
C PRO A 76 -2.36 11.99 12.64
N THR A 77 -1.45 11.57 13.50
CA THR A 77 -1.40 12.00 14.91
C THR A 77 0.07 12.17 15.32
N PRO A 78 0.34 12.84 16.46
CA PRO A 78 1.72 12.89 16.96
C PRO A 78 2.29 11.50 17.24
N GLU A 79 1.47 10.55 17.69
CA GLU A 79 1.90 9.17 17.99
C GLU A 79 2.31 8.40 16.74
N THR A 80 1.80 8.80 15.58
CA THR A 80 2.16 8.20 14.30
C THR A 80 3.13 9.06 13.52
N PHE A 81 3.75 10.04 14.17
CA PHE A 81 4.69 10.98 13.55
C PHE A 81 4.05 11.70 12.35
N HIS A 82 2.73 11.92 12.43
CA HIS A 82 1.89 12.57 11.41
C HIS A 82 1.77 11.77 10.11
N PHE A 83 2.09 10.47 10.13
CA PHE A 83 1.75 9.59 9.01
C PHE A 83 0.28 9.18 9.08
N SER A 84 -0.32 9.06 7.91
CA SER A 84 -1.59 8.37 7.77
C SER A 84 -1.35 7.02 7.11
N ILE A 85 -2.27 6.08 7.34
CA ILE A 85 -2.23 4.77 6.68
C ILE A 85 -3.54 4.60 5.91
N THR A 86 -3.42 4.35 4.63
CA THR A 86 -4.56 4.09 3.75
C THR A 86 -4.36 2.74 3.08
N ALA A 87 -5.38 1.90 3.10
CA ALA A 87 -5.39 0.65 2.35
C ALA A 87 -6.09 0.87 1.01
N VAL A 88 -5.47 0.38 -0.05
CA VAL A 88 -6.01 0.48 -1.41
C VAL A 88 -6.05 -0.91 -2.02
N TYR A 89 -7.20 -1.27 -2.55
CA TYR A 89 -7.38 -2.50 -3.30
C TYR A 89 -7.61 -2.16 -4.77
N MET A 90 -6.86 -2.80 -5.65
CA MET A 90 -6.98 -2.61 -7.09
C MET A 90 -6.97 -3.97 -7.79
N ASN A 91 -7.93 -4.19 -8.70
CA ASN A 91 -7.99 -5.38 -9.52
C ASN A 91 -8.08 -4.97 -10.99
N SER A 92 -6.97 -5.06 -11.70
CA SER A 92 -6.88 -4.65 -13.10
C SER A 92 -7.44 -5.67 -14.09
N LYS A 93 -7.83 -6.84 -13.61
CA LYS A 93 -8.32 -7.92 -14.48
C LYS A 93 -9.81 -7.86 -14.79
N ASP A 94 -10.56 -6.96 -14.09
CA ASP A 94 -11.97 -6.80 -14.38
C ASP A 94 -12.18 -5.61 -15.32
N PRO A 95 -12.52 -5.85 -16.60
CA PRO A 95 -12.63 -4.77 -17.58
C PRO A 95 -13.84 -3.86 -17.36
N ARG A 96 -14.75 -4.20 -16.45
CA ARG A 96 -15.96 -3.41 -16.19
C ARG A 96 -15.75 -2.34 -15.12
N ALA A 97 -14.70 -2.44 -14.34
CA ALA A 97 -14.56 -1.65 -13.11
C ALA A 97 -13.95 -0.26 -13.33
N PHE A 98 -13.17 -0.07 -14.38
CA PHE A 98 -12.41 1.15 -14.60
C PHE A 98 -11.88 1.18 -16.03
N GLU A 99 -11.32 2.34 -16.42
CA GLU A 99 -10.70 2.48 -17.72
C GLU A 99 -9.33 1.81 -17.76
N HIS A 100 -9.06 1.13 -18.86
CA HIS A 100 -7.76 0.53 -19.16
C HIS A 100 -7.12 1.27 -20.32
N ASP A 101 -5.81 1.21 -20.43
CA ASP A 101 -5.12 1.56 -21.67
C ASP A 101 -5.49 0.53 -22.74
N ASP A 102 -5.57 0.98 -23.99
CA ASP A 102 -6.09 0.19 -25.11
C ASP A 102 -5.39 -1.15 -25.33
N ASN A 103 -4.15 -1.29 -24.87
CA ASN A 103 -3.31 -2.45 -25.19
C ASN A 103 -2.75 -3.18 -23.97
N ASP A 104 -3.24 -2.90 -22.75
CA ASP A 104 -2.71 -3.58 -21.57
C ASP A 104 -3.74 -3.70 -20.44
N ASP A 105 -3.40 -4.52 -19.45
CA ASP A 105 -4.22 -4.79 -18.28
C ASP A 105 -3.82 -3.89 -17.11
N VAL A 106 -3.47 -2.65 -17.38
CA VAL A 106 -3.00 -1.71 -16.34
C VAL A 106 -4.15 -0.86 -15.83
N LEU A 107 -4.41 -0.96 -14.54
CA LEU A 107 -5.30 -0.05 -13.83
C LEU A 107 -4.57 1.27 -13.60
N ARG A 108 -5.21 2.37 -13.94
CA ARG A 108 -4.70 3.72 -13.64
C ARG A 108 -5.69 4.42 -12.75
N GLY A 109 -5.22 4.93 -11.63
CA GLY A 109 -6.01 5.80 -10.78
C GLY A 109 -6.04 7.22 -11.34
N ASP A 110 -6.84 8.08 -10.71
CA ASP A 110 -6.87 9.49 -11.06
C ASP A 110 -5.52 10.13 -10.75
N TYR A 111 -5.09 11.05 -11.62
CA TYR A 111 -3.85 11.79 -11.37
C TYR A 111 -4.01 12.68 -10.13
N HIS A 112 -3.03 12.61 -9.23
CA HIS A 112 -3.00 13.49 -8.07
C HIS A 112 -1.55 13.68 -7.61
N GLY A 113 -1.28 14.76 -6.90
CA GLY A 113 0.03 15.04 -6.36
C GLY A 113 0.19 14.50 -4.95
N HIS A 114 1.44 14.27 -4.56
CA HIS A 114 1.81 13.83 -3.20
C HIS A 114 2.81 14.81 -2.62
N PRO A 115 2.34 15.95 -2.05
CA PRO A 115 3.26 17.02 -1.64
C PRO A 115 4.26 16.61 -0.54
N TYR A 116 3.92 15.62 0.26
CA TYR A 116 4.79 15.12 1.34
C TYR A 116 5.42 13.77 1.03
N GLY A 117 5.16 13.24 -0.18
CA GLY A 117 5.63 11.92 -0.55
C GLY A 117 4.74 10.79 -0.04
N GLU A 118 4.96 9.59 -0.55
CA GLU A 118 4.14 8.43 -0.24
C GLU A 118 5.01 7.17 -0.24
N LEU A 119 4.79 6.32 0.76
CA LEU A 119 5.38 4.98 0.82
C LEU A 119 4.27 3.98 0.57
N ASN A 120 4.48 3.07 -0.37
CA ASN A 120 3.48 2.05 -0.71
C ASN A 120 4.04 0.67 -0.43
N MET A 121 3.39 -0.06 0.47
CA MET A 121 3.67 -1.48 0.63
C MET A 121 2.79 -2.24 -0.36
N VAL A 122 3.42 -3.00 -1.24
CA VAL A 122 2.74 -3.73 -2.30
C VAL A 122 2.50 -5.17 -1.84
N VAL A 123 1.23 -5.55 -1.75
CA VAL A 123 0.83 -6.90 -1.33
C VAL A 123 0.04 -7.54 -2.48
N PRO A 124 0.71 -8.32 -3.34
CA PRO A 124 0.01 -9.02 -4.42
C PRO A 124 -0.96 -10.05 -3.86
N LEU A 125 -2.20 -10.03 -4.35
CA LEU A 125 -3.20 -11.03 -4.03
C LEU A 125 -3.24 -12.13 -5.08
N ASP A 126 -2.85 -11.79 -6.31
CA ASP A 126 -2.72 -12.73 -7.41
C ASP A 126 -1.26 -12.90 -7.79
N LYS A 127 -0.91 -14.09 -8.25
CA LYS A 127 0.45 -14.37 -8.72
C LYS A 127 0.80 -13.42 -9.87
N GLY A 128 1.91 -12.73 -9.75
CA GLY A 128 2.38 -11.81 -10.80
C GLY A 128 1.80 -10.40 -10.72
N ALA A 129 0.93 -10.10 -9.76
CA ALA A 129 0.44 -8.74 -9.60
C ALA A 129 1.57 -7.79 -9.21
N GLN A 130 1.59 -6.59 -9.82
CA GLN A 130 2.66 -5.62 -9.61
C GLN A 130 2.10 -4.21 -9.61
N LEU A 131 2.80 -3.31 -8.90
CA LEU A 131 2.52 -1.88 -8.90
C LEU A 131 3.73 -1.14 -9.47
N LYS A 132 3.51 -0.14 -10.32
CA LYS A 132 4.60 0.63 -10.90
C LYS A 132 5.11 1.67 -9.90
N GLY A 133 6.40 1.61 -9.59
CA GLY A 133 7.09 2.56 -8.74
C GLY A 133 8.21 3.26 -9.47
N LEU A 134 9.07 3.97 -8.72
CA LEU A 134 10.19 4.74 -9.29
C LEU A 134 11.25 3.86 -9.94
N GLN A 135 11.40 2.62 -9.45
CA GLN A 135 12.37 1.66 -9.99
C GLN A 135 11.75 0.69 -11.00
N GLY A 136 10.52 0.95 -11.45
CA GLY A 136 9.80 0.08 -12.38
C GLY A 136 8.69 -0.70 -11.69
N TRP A 137 8.32 -1.84 -12.26
CA TRP A 137 7.24 -2.66 -11.73
C TRP A 137 7.70 -3.42 -10.49
N GLN A 138 6.91 -3.33 -9.42
CA GLN A 138 7.21 -3.96 -8.14
C GLN A 138 6.16 -5.00 -7.79
N GLY A 139 6.60 -6.25 -7.57
CA GLY A 139 5.80 -7.28 -6.94
C GLY A 139 5.77 -7.11 -5.43
N PRO A 140 5.88 -8.21 -4.63
CA PRO A 140 5.87 -8.05 -3.17
C PRO A 140 7.01 -7.15 -2.72
N GLY A 141 6.71 -6.08 -2.00
CA GLY A 141 7.72 -5.14 -1.55
C GLY A 141 7.18 -3.73 -1.43
N TRP A 142 8.01 -2.75 -1.78
CA TRP A 142 7.73 -1.33 -1.54
C TRP A 142 8.00 -0.46 -2.76
N THR A 143 7.18 0.58 -2.91
CA THR A 143 7.43 1.67 -3.86
C THR A 143 7.30 3.00 -3.12
N CYS A 144 7.85 4.06 -3.73
CA CYS A 144 7.70 5.44 -3.24
C CYS A 144 7.10 6.32 -4.34
N ALA A 145 6.44 7.38 -3.93
CA ALA A 145 5.90 8.37 -4.85
C ALA A 145 6.06 9.79 -4.28
#